data_dd05ee495297152c928145cd57fc053f
#
_entry.id   dd05ee495297152c928145cd57fc053f
#
_cell.length_a   1.000
_cell.length_b   1.000
_cell.length_c   1.000
_cell.angle_alpha   90.00
_cell.angle_beta   90.00
_cell.angle_gamma   90.00
#
_symmetry.space_group_name_H-M   'P 1'
#
loop_
_entity.id
_entity.type
_entity.pdbx_description
1 polymer ?
#
loop_
_entity_poly.entity_id
_entity_poly.type
_entity_poly.pdbx_seq_one_letter_code
_entity_poly.pdbx_strand_id
1 'polypeptide(L)'
;RIREVLEERKLVAFCANGSILPRKSGVSSQPLKDAIEFQSPESMEISIDLPFGNSIRGIGIPEGVTLIIGGGYHGKSTLLQALEQGVYNHVKGDGREYVITRADALKLRAEDGRAVSHLDLSLFIHDLPNGKDTHCFSTEDASGSTSQAAGVLEGIEAETSCFLIDEDTSATNFLVRDAFMQRVVSGDQEPITPFIARVRDLYEKVGISTILVAGSSGAFFHVADT
;
A
#
# COMPACT_ATOMS: atom_id res chain seq x y z
N ARG A 1 -4.57 -14.28 -17.58
CA ARG A 1 -5.58 -15.03 -16.79
C ARG A 1 -5.56 -14.64 -15.29
N ILE A 2 -4.41 -14.56 -14.61
CA ILE A 2 -4.42 -14.23 -13.17
C ILE A 2 -5.13 -12.90 -12.91
N ARG A 3 -4.81 -11.80 -13.64
CA ARG A 3 -5.50 -10.51 -13.46
C ARG A 3 -7.00 -10.57 -13.67
N GLU A 4 -7.49 -11.35 -14.63
CA GLU A 4 -8.92 -11.60 -14.80
C GLU A 4 -9.54 -12.25 -13.54
N VAL A 5 -8.83 -13.22 -12.95
CA VAL A 5 -9.28 -13.87 -11.70
C VAL A 5 -9.27 -12.89 -10.52
N LEU A 6 -8.32 -11.94 -10.46
CA LEU A 6 -8.35 -10.88 -9.45
C LEU A 6 -9.67 -10.10 -9.52
N GLU A 7 -10.08 -9.70 -10.70
CA GLU A 7 -11.35 -8.97 -10.91
C GLU A 7 -12.56 -9.86 -10.59
N GLU A 8 -12.61 -11.09 -11.17
CA GLU A 8 -13.70 -12.06 -10.97
C GLU A 8 -13.97 -12.37 -9.48
N ARG A 9 -12.90 -12.46 -8.68
CA ARG A 9 -12.96 -12.87 -7.26
C ARG A 9 -12.82 -11.69 -6.28
N LYS A 10 -12.84 -10.46 -6.75
CA LYS A 10 -12.66 -9.24 -5.94
C LYS A 10 -11.36 -9.30 -5.12
N LEU A 11 -10.26 -9.56 -5.81
CA LEU A 11 -8.92 -9.57 -5.23
C LEU A 11 -8.12 -8.39 -5.78
N VAL A 12 -7.18 -7.87 -5.00
CA VAL A 12 -6.24 -6.83 -5.43
C VAL A 12 -4.88 -7.40 -5.81
N ALA A 13 -4.52 -8.55 -5.25
CA ALA A 13 -3.25 -9.21 -5.56
C ALA A 13 -3.31 -10.73 -5.35
N PHE A 14 -2.36 -11.42 -5.99
CA PHE A 14 -2.09 -12.85 -5.80
C PHE A 14 -0.58 -13.07 -5.70
N CYS A 15 -0.16 -13.92 -4.76
CA CYS A 15 1.23 -14.38 -4.64
C CYS A 15 1.25 -15.90 -4.54
N ALA A 16 1.84 -16.56 -5.53
CA ALA A 16 1.89 -18.03 -5.57
C ALA A 16 2.85 -18.62 -4.54
N ASN A 17 2.48 -19.76 -3.99
CA ASN A 17 3.39 -20.59 -3.21
C ASN A 17 4.59 -21.01 -4.05
N GLY A 18 5.77 -21.09 -3.44
CA GLY A 18 7.03 -21.35 -4.13
C GLY A 18 7.69 -20.13 -4.77
N SER A 19 7.06 -18.93 -4.68
CA SER A 19 7.68 -17.70 -5.19
C SER A 19 8.91 -17.30 -4.38
N ILE A 20 9.96 -16.82 -5.06
CA ILE A 20 11.17 -16.25 -4.45
C ILE A 20 11.03 -14.73 -4.39
N LEU A 21 10.58 -14.23 -3.25
CA LEU A 21 10.29 -12.81 -3.09
C LEU A 21 11.55 -11.94 -2.91
N PRO A 22 12.58 -12.36 -2.11
CA PRO A 22 13.76 -11.53 -1.92
C PRO A 22 14.61 -11.42 -3.18
N ARG A 23 15.26 -10.27 -3.35
CA ARG A 23 16.25 -10.01 -4.40
C ARG A 23 17.65 -10.10 -3.85
N LYS A 24 18.64 -10.36 -4.74
CA LYS A 24 20.06 -10.50 -4.39
C LYS A 24 20.60 -9.27 -3.65
N SER A 25 20.10 -8.09 -3.96
CA SER A 25 20.38 -6.82 -3.27
C SER A 25 19.28 -5.80 -3.56
N GLY A 26 19.27 -4.67 -2.84
CA GLY A 26 18.29 -3.59 -3.03
C GLY A 26 18.30 -2.94 -4.43
N VAL A 27 19.37 -3.15 -5.20
CA VAL A 27 19.52 -2.60 -6.56
C VAL A 27 19.50 -3.69 -7.66
N SER A 28 19.23 -4.94 -7.28
CA SER A 28 19.20 -6.07 -8.21
C SER A 28 17.79 -6.58 -8.44
N SER A 29 17.43 -6.87 -9.68
CA SER A 29 16.19 -7.57 -10.04
C SER A 29 16.33 -9.10 -9.94
N GLN A 30 17.56 -9.63 -9.77
CA GLN A 30 17.78 -11.07 -9.69
C GLN A 30 17.26 -11.65 -8.37
N PRO A 31 16.62 -12.85 -8.39
CA PRO A 31 16.19 -13.53 -7.18
C PRO A 31 17.39 -13.87 -6.28
N LEU A 32 17.17 -13.81 -4.97
CA LEU A 32 18.15 -14.26 -3.99
C LEU A 32 18.27 -15.80 -4.08
N LYS A 33 19.49 -16.30 -4.24
CA LYS A 33 19.77 -17.73 -4.19
C LYS A 33 19.54 -18.25 -2.76
N ASP A 34 19.05 -19.45 -2.66
CA ASP A 34 18.79 -20.15 -1.38
C ASP A 34 17.82 -19.40 -0.43
N ALA A 35 16.96 -18.54 -0.99
CA ALA A 35 15.92 -17.88 -0.23
C ALA A 35 14.80 -18.86 0.14
N ILE A 36 14.16 -18.58 1.28
CA ILE A 36 12.94 -19.30 1.67
C ILE A 36 11.84 -18.95 0.68
N GLU A 37 11.21 -19.99 0.13
CA GLU A 37 10.06 -19.87 -0.75
C GLU A 37 8.85 -19.33 0.01
N PHE A 38 8.07 -18.49 -0.65
CA PHE A 38 6.82 -17.99 -0.08
C PHE A 38 5.81 -19.14 0.08
N GLN A 39 5.14 -19.14 1.23
CA GLN A 39 4.03 -20.05 1.53
C GLN A 39 2.85 -19.23 2.06
N SER A 40 1.70 -19.41 1.47
CA SER A 40 0.47 -18.76 1.91
C SER A 40 -0.07 -19.38 3.22
N PRO A 41 -0.69 -18.59 4.11
CA PRO A 41 -1.51 -19.14 5.17
C PRO A 41 -2.67 -19.96 4.59
N GLU A 42 -2.98 -21.12 5.17
CA GLU A 42 -4.06 -21.99 4.69
C GLU A 42 -5.40 -21.28 4.60
N SER A 43 -5.70 -20.38 5.55
CA SER A 43 -6.95 -19.61 5.61
C SER A 43 -7.13 -18.62 4.46
N MET A 44 -6.06 -18.24 3.77
CA MET A 44 -6.06 -17.27 2.66
C MET A 44 -5.61 -17.93 1.34
N GLU A 45 -5.34 -19.25 1.34
CA GLU A 45 -4.91 -19.95 0.14
C GLU A 45 -6.06 -20.10 -0.85
N ILE A 46 -5.79 -19.73 -2.09
CA ILE A 46 -6.69 -19.97 -3.23
C ILE A 46 -5.97 -20.74 -4.33
N SER A 47 -6.75 -21.40 -5.19
CA SER A 47 -6.26 -22.04 -6.41
C SER A 47 -6.74 -21.27 -7.63
N ILE A 48 -5.84 -21.06 -8.59
CA ILE A 48 -6.12 -20.43 -9.89
C ILE A 48 -5.75 -21.39 -11.00
N ASP A 49 -6.72 -21.71 -11.87
CA ASP A 49 -6.50 -22.52 -13.05
C ASP A 49 -5.93 -21.65 -14.19
N LEU A 50 -4.81 -22.11 -14.74
CA LEU A 50 -4.15 -21.46 -15.87
C LEU A 50 -4.65 -22.04 -17.20
N PRO A 51 -4.56 -21.29 -18.30
CA PRO A 51 -5.14 -21.67 -19.60
C PRO A 51 -4.66 -23.01 -20.18
N PHE A 52 -3.49 -23.48 -19.75
CA PHE A 52 -2.88 -24.72 -20.27
C PHE A 52 -2.96 -25.91 -19.32
N GLY A 53 -3.98 -25.94 -18.44
CA GLY A 53 -4.31 -27.09 -17.62
C GLY A 53 -3.54 -27.25 -16.31
N ASN A 54 -2.66 -26.32 -15.96
CA ASN A 54 -2.00 -26.27 -14.66
C ASN A 54 -2.76 -25.37 -13.70
N SER A 55 -2.84 -25.76 -12.42
CA SER A 55 -3.34 -24.92 -11.34
C SER A 55 -2.17 -24.43 -10.49
N ILE A 56 -2.24 -23.20 -10.04
CA ILE A 56 -1.30 -22.60 -9.07
C ILE A 56 -2.04 -22.28 -7.78
N ARG A 57 -1.39 -22.48 -6.65
CA ARG A 57 -1.91 -22.13 -5.33
C ARG A 57 -1.10 -21.00 -4.71
N GLY A 58 -1.75 -20.18 -3.92
CA GLY A 58 -1.10 -19.06 -3.25
C GLY A 58 -2.09 -18.20 -2.49
N ILE A 59 -1.60 -17.12 -1.90
CA ILE A 59 -2.45 -16.16 -1.19
C ILE A 59 -3.19 -15.28 -2.20
N GLY A 60 -4.51 -15.16 -2.03
CA GLY A 60 -5.33 -14.14 -2.67
C GLY A 60 -5.60 -13.02 -1.67
N ILE A 61 -5.20 -11.80 -1.98
CA ILE A 61 -5.44 -10.63 -1.14
C ILE A 61 -6.74 -9.99 -1.60
N PRO A 62 -7.79 -9.94 -0.73
CA PRO A 62 -9.09 -9.41 -1.11
C PRO A 62 -9.09 -7.88 -1.22
N GLU A 63 -10.12 -7.34 -1.87
CA GLU A 63 -10.46 -5.92 -1.77
C GLU A 63 -10.74 -5.54 -0.31
N GLY A 64 -10.53 -4.27 0.02
CA GLY A 64 -10.68 -3.74 1.37
C GLY A 64 -9.37 -3.28 1.97
N VAL A 65 -9.28 -3.30 3.28
CA VAL A 65 -8.09 -2.89 4.03
C VAL A 65 -7.38 -4.14 4.57
N THR A 66 -6.26 -4.49 3.95
CA THR A 66 -5.41 -5.61 4.37
C THR A 66 -4.21 -5.10 5.15
N LEU A 67 -4.00 -5.64 6.36
CA LEU A 67 -2.90 -5.31 7.23
C LEU A 67 -1.89 -6.46 7.31
N ILE A 68 -0.65 -6.20 6.90
CA ILE A 68 0.46 -7.15 7.02
C ILE A 68 1.33 -6.74 8.22
N ILE A 69 1.32 -7.55 9.27
CA ILE A 69 2.03 -7.28 10.51
C ILE A 69 3.12 -8.31 10.77
N GLY A 70 4.04 -7.96 11.64
CA GLY A 70 5.11 -8.88 12.11
C GLY A 70 6.34 -8.11 12.59
N GLY A 71 7.25 -8.79 13.24
CA GLY A 71 8.50 -8.23 13.73
C GLY A 71 9.44 -7.74 12.63
N GLY A 72 10.51 -7.05 13.03
CA GLY A 72 11.57 -6.67 12.12
C GLY A 72 12.18 -7.88 11.40
N TYR A 73 12.61 -7.71 10.17
CA TYR A 73 13.26 -8.75 9.34
C TYR A 73 12.41 -9.98 9.00
N HIS A 74 11.10 -9.95 9.22
CA HIS A 74 10.19 -11.06 8.89
C HIS A 74 9.66 -11.03 7.44
N GLY A 75 10.24 -10.22 6.57
CA GLY A 75 9.92 -10.23 5.14
C GLY A 75 8.69 -9.42 4.72
N LYS A 76 8.07 -8.63 5.63
CA LYS A 76 6.89 -7.81 5.32
C LYS A 76 7.11 -6.84 4.14
N SER A 77 8.14 -5.99 4.25
CA SER A 77 8.49 -5.04 3.19
C SER A 77 8.96 -5.75 1.91
N THR A 78 9.52 -6.97 2.03
CA THR A 78 9.87 -7.81 0.87
C THR A 78 8.62 -8.28 0.13
N LEU A 79 7.59 -8.71 0.86
CA LEU A 79 6.30 -9.08 0.28
C LEU A 79 5.64 -7.86 -0.38
N LEU A 80 5.58 -6.71 0.33
CA LEU A 80 5.00 -5.49 -0.24
C LEU A 80 5.74 -5.04 -1.51
N GLN A 81 7.07 -5.12 -1.52
CA GLN A 81 7.88 -4.81 -2.71
C GLN A 81 7.62 -5.79 -3.85
N ALA A 82 7.36 -7.06 -3.54
CA ALA A 82 6.99 -8.03 -4.57
C ALA A 82 5.61 -7.71 -5.17
N LEU A 83 4.65 -7.32 -4.33
CA LEU A 83 3.32 -6.87 -4.78
C LEU A 83 3.40 -5.56 -5.58
N GLU A 84 4.25 -4.61 -5.17
CA GLU A 84 4.52 -3.38 -5.93
C GLU A 84 5.00 -3.69 -7.36
N GLN A 85 5.93 -4.62 -7.52
CA GLN A 85 6.40 -5.05 -8.83
C GLN A 85 5.40 -5.95 -9.57
N GLY A 86 4.44 -6.54 -8.86
CA GLY A 86 3.37 -7.38 -9.41
C GLY A 86 2.41 -6.66 -10.37
N VAL A 87 2.46 -5.32 -10.47
CA VAL A 87 1.75 -4.55 -11.51
C VAL A 87 2.28 -4.84 -12.90
N TYR A 88 3.53 -5.33 -13.01
CA TYR A 88 4.15 -5.77 -14.24
C TYR A 88 4.06 -7.29 -14.41
N ASN A 89 4.26 -7.77 -15.64
CA ASN A 89 4.43 -9.18 -15.92
C ASN A 89 5.91 -9.56 -15.74
N HIS A 90 6.16 -10.62 -14.99
CA HIS A 90 7.51 -11.13 -14.77
C HIS A 90 7.89 -12.17 -15.81
N VAL A 91 9.19 -12.28 -16.11
CA VAL A 91 9.74 -13.30 -17.00
C VAL A 91 9.96 -14.61 -16.27
N LYS A 92 9.99 -15.72 -17.01
CA LYS A 92 10.27 -17.05 -16.46
C LYS A 92 11.67 -17.08 -15.81
N GLY A 93 11.78 -17.63 -14.61
CA GLY A 93 13.02 -17.72 -13.83
C GLY A 93 13.29 -16.50 -12.95
N ASP A 94 12.35 -15.52 -12.93
CA ASP A 94 12.43 -14.36 -12.05
C ASP A 94 12.12 -14.69 -10.58
N GLY A 95 11.42 -15.80 -10.33
CA GLY A 95 10.97 -16.21 -9.01
C GLY A 95 9.72 -15.49 -8.52
N ARG A 96 9.22 -14.47 -9.23
CA ARG A 96 7.98 -13.75 -8.97
C ARG A 96 6.98 -13.86 -10.13
N GLU A 97 7.12 -14.89 -10.99
CA GLU A 97 6.32 -15.06 -12.22
C GLU A 97 4.82 -15.03 -11.95
N TYR A 98 4.42 -15.51 -10.76
CA TYR A 98 3.03 -15.58 -10.33
C TYR A 98 2.75 -14.69 -9.11
N VAL A 99 3.51 -13.62 -8.95
CA VAL A 99 3.19 -12.51 -8.05
C VAL A 99 2.57 -11.41 -8.89
N ILE A 100 1.25 -11.28 -8.82
CA ILE A 100 0.48 -10.39 -9.69
C ILE A 100 -0.42 -9.51 -8.84
N THR A 101 -0.34 -8.21 -9.09
CA THR A 101 -1.19 -7.18 -8.49
C THR A 101 -2.02 -6.52 -9.58
N ARG A 102 -3.12 -5.89 -9.26
CA ARG A 102 -3.87 -5.04 -10.20
C ARG A 102 -2.93 -4.04 -10.86
N ALA A 103 -3.10 -3.82 -12.16
CA ALA A 103 -2.16 -3.03 -12.95
C ALA A 103 -2.12 -1.54 -12.56
N ASP A 104 -3.18 -1.05 -11.95
CA ASP A 104 -3.40 0.31 -11.47
C ASP A 104 -3.04 0.52 -9.99
N ALA A 105 -2.51 -0.50 -9.30
CA ALA A 105 -2.08 -0.35 -7.91
C ALA A 105 -0.90 0.63 -7.79
N LEU A 106 -0.97 1.50 -6.77
CA LEU A 106 -0.02 2.58 -6.54
C LEU A 106 0.69 2.43 -5.20
N LYS A 107 2.03 2.46 -5.21
CA LYS A 107 2.84 2.57 -4.00
C LYS A 107 2.88 4.01 -3.50
N LEU A 108 2.50 4.21 -2.24
CA LEU A 108 2.58 5.50 -1.56
C LEU A 108 3.71 5.52 -0.54
N ARG A 109 4.42 6.62 -0.47
CA ARG A 109 5.46 6.90 0.53
C ARG A 109 5.57 8.42 0.76
N ALA A 110 6.22 8.80 1.85
CA ALA A 110 6.61 10.18 2.07
C ALA A 110 7.79 10.53 1.15
N GLU A 111 7.74 11.72 0.55
CA GLU A 111 8.77 12.23 -0.35
C GLU A 111 9.05 13.70 -0.03
N ASP A 112 9.93 13.92 0.98
CA ASP A 112 10.34 15.28 1.36
C ASP A 112 10.98 16.01 0.17
N GLY A 113 10.63 17.28 0.00
CA GLY A 113 11.15 18.11 -1.08
C GLY A 113 10.44 17.95 -2.42
N ARG A 114 9.40 17.11 -2.51
CA ARG A 114 8.62 16.95 -3.73
C ARG A 114 7.80 18.22 -4.05
N ALA A 115 7.75 18.62 -5.33
CA ALA A 115 6.83 19.64 -5.78
C ALA A 115 5.38 19.11 -5.85
N VAL A 116 4.42 19.96 -5.48
CA VAL A 116 2.98 19.73 -5.62
C VAL A 116 2.39 20.95 -6.34
N SER A 117 1.48 20.74 -7.29
CA SER A 117 0.93 21.82 -8.11
C SER A 117 -0.58 21.72 -8.24
N HIS A 118 -1.27 22.78 -7.82
CA HIS A 118 -2.72 22.97 -7.99
C HIS A 118 -3.60 21.81 -7.54
N LEU A 119 -3.26 21.17 -6.41
CA LEU A 119 -3.95 20.01 -5.89
C LEU A 119 -4.85 20.39 -4.70
N ASP A 120 -6.06 19.86 -4.65
CA ASP A 120 -6.95 19.98 -3.49
C ASP A 120 -6.50 19.00 -2.40
N LEU A 121 -5.83 19.48 -1.36
CA LEU A 121 -5.38 18.70 -0.20
C LEU A 121 -6.40 18.62 0.93
N SER A 122 -7.56 19.27 0.81
CA SER A 122 -8.52 19.47 1.90
C SER A 122 -9.08 18.19 2.51
N LEU A 123 -8.97 17.02 1.81
CA LEU A 123 -9.33 15.74 2.38
C LEU A 123 -8.46 15.36 3.59
N PHE A 124 -7.19 15.81 3.59
CA PHE A 124 -6.19 15.45 4.60
C PHE A 124 -5.56 16.63 5.31
N ILE A 125 -5.51 17.81 4.70
CA ILE A 125 -4.80 18.96 5.24
C ILE A 125 -5.74 20.16 5.27
N HIS A 126 -5.92 20.72 6.47
CA HIS A 126 -6.78 21.88 6.71
C HIS A 126 -5.97 22.99 7.41
N ASP A 127 -6.47 24.22 7.36
CA ASP A 127 -6.05 25.36 8.21
C ASP A 127 -4.53 25.46 8.45
N LEU A 128 -3.76 25.44 7.36
CA LEU A 128 -2.31 25.54 7.46
C LEU A 128 -1.91 26.82 8.21
N PRO A 129 -0.96 26.76 9.18
CA PRO A 129 -0.54 27.91 9.97
C PRO A 129 -0.03 29.11 9.17
N ASN A 130 0.45 28.86 7.95
CA ASN A 130 0.93 29.90 7.01
C ASN A 130 -0.17 30.49 6.13
N GLY A 131 -1.44 30.09 6.33
CA GLY A 131 -2.60 30.60 5.59
C GLY A 131 -2.65 30.19 4.11
N LYS A 132 -1.84 29.23 3.67
CA LYS A 132 -1.93 28.71 2.29
C LYS A 132 -3.26 28.01 2.07
N ASP A 133 -3.85 28.25 0.90
CA ASP A 133 -5.06 27.58 0.45
C ASP A 133 -4.79 26.08 0.23
N THR A 134 -5.60 25.23 0.88
CA THR A 134 -5.51 23.78 0.75
C THR A 134 -6.40 23.21 -0.34
N HIS A 135 -7.33 23.99 -0.88
CA HIS A 135 -8.17 23.61 -2.02
C HIS A 135 -7.48 23.78 -3.39
N CYS A 136 -6.46 24.63 -3.44
CA CYS A 136 -5.62 24.80 -4.63
C CYS A 136 -4.16 24.94 -4.22
N PHE A 137 -3.65 23.90 -3.62
CA PHE A 137 -2.33 23.91 -2.98
C PHE A 137 -1.21 23.77 -4.00
N SER A 138 -0.17 24.59 -3.85
CA SER A 138 1.07 24.48 -4.63
C SER A 138 2.28 24.74 -3.74
N THR A 139 3.34 23.97 -3.95
CA THR A 139 4.64 24.14 -3.30
C THR A 139 5.74 23.50 -4.13
N GLU A 140 6.94 24.07 -4.10
CA GLU A 140 8.15 23.48 -4.70
C GLU A 140 8.85 22.50 -3.72
N ASP A 141 8.46 22.52 -2.43
CA ASP A 141 9.14 21.80 -1.35
C ASP A 141 8.10 21.30 -0.34
N ALA A 142 7.48 20.16 -0.62
CA ALA A 142 6.50 19.55 0.27
C ALA A 142 7.18 18.78 1.40
N SER A 143 6.65 18.89 2.62
CA SER A 143 7.03 18.00 3.72
C SER A 143 6.57 16.55 3.42
N GLY A 144 7.12 15.57 4.14
CA GLY A 144 6.73 14.17 3.97
C GLY A 144 5.22 13.92 4.11
N SER A 145 4.57 14.55 5.09
CA SER A 145 3.11 14.45 5.27
C SER A 145 2.34 15.06 4.10
N THR A 146 2.77 16.23 3.64
CA THR A 146 2.13 16.94 2.51
C THR A 146 2.31 16.16 1.21
N SER A 147 3.51 15.65 0.95
CA SER A 147 3.80 14.85 -0.24
C SER A 147 3.01 13.55 -0.26
N GLN A 148 2.86 12.91 0.89
CA GLN A 148 2.11 11.67 0.99
C GLN A 148 0.60 11.90 0.86
N ALA A 149 0.06 12.98 1.44
CA ALA A 149 -1.32 13.40 1.21
C ALA A 149 -1.58 13.67 -0.28
N ALA A 150 -0.67 14.42 -0.92
CA ALA A 150 -0.74 14.68 -2.35
C ALA A 150 -0.74 13.39 -3.18
N GLY A 151 0.14 12.41 -2.83
CA GLY A 151 0.18 11.12 -3.52
C GLY A 151 -1.12 10.32 -3.42
N VAL A 152 -1.86 10.39 -2.29
CA VAL A 152 -3.19 9.79 -2.17
C VAL A 152 -4.17 10.44 -3.13
N LEU A 153 -4.21 11.78 -3.19
CA LEU A 153 -5.17 12.52 -4.02
C LEU A 153 -4.88 12.35 -5.51
N GLU A 154 -3.61 12.38 -5.90
CA GLU A 154 -3.19 12.07 -7.27
C GLU A 154 -3.55 10.63 -7.65
N GLY A 155 -3.45 9.68 -6.70
CA GLY A 155 -3.89 8.30 -6.90
C GLY A 155 -5.41 8.19 -7.10
N ILE A 156 -6.20 9.01 -6.39
CA ILE A 156 -7.66 9.09 -6.60
C ILE A 156 -7.96 9.65 -7.99
N GLU A 157 -7.29 10.74 -8.41
CA GLU A 157 -7.44 11.33 -9.74
C GLU A 157 -7.03 10.36 -10.86
N ALA A 158 -6.03 9.50 -10.59
CA ALA A 158 -5.57 8.46 -11.53
C ALA A 158 -6.46 7.21 -11.54
N GLU A 159 -7.58 7.20 -10.80
CA GLU A 159 -8.50 6.06 -10.69
C GLU A 159 -7.82 4.77 -10.19
N THR A 160 -6.82 4.90 -9.32
CA THR A 160 -6.13 3.78 -8.68
C THR A 160 -7.11 2.92 -7.88
N SER A 161 -7.05 1.59 -8.02
CA SER A 161 -7.91 0.67 -7.26
C SER A 161 -7.31 0.16 -5.96
N CYS A 162 -5.99 0.33 -5.76
CA CYS A 162 -5.30 -0.18 -4.58
C CYS A 162 -4.06 0.64 -4.21
N PHE A 163 -3.98 1.06 -2.96
CA PHE A 163 -2.78 1.65 -2.37
C PHE A 163 -1.91 0.60 -1.67
N LEU A 164 -0.60 0.68 -1.89
CA LEU A 164 0.41 -0.11 -1.21
C LEU A 164 1.20 0.83 -0.29
N ILE A 165 1.19 0.59 1.01
CA ILE A 165 1.77 1.49 2.01
C ILE A 165 2.67 0.70 2.97
N ASP A 166 3.88 1.22 3.22
CA ASP A 166 4.79 0.71 4.23
C ASP A 166 4.95 1.78 5.33
N GLU A 167 4.67 1.41 6.60
CA GLU A 167 4.81 2.30 7.75
C GLU A 167 6.22 2.91 7.81
N ASP A 168 7.26 2.11 7.52
CA ASP A 168 8.66 2.53 7.62
C ASP A 168 9.06 3.60 6.57
N THR A 169 8.31 3.74 5.48
CA THR A 169 8.58 4.73 4.42
C THR A 169 7.54 5.84 4.37
N SER A 170 6.72 5.93 5.38
CA SER A 170 5.60 6.88 5.47
C SER A 170 5.85 7.95 6.54
N ALA A 171 5.22 9.10 6.38
CA ALA A 171 5.18 10.11 7.42
C ALA A 171 4.25 9.65 8.56
N THR A 172 4.81 9.44 9.75
CA THR A 172 4.06 8.88 10.89
C THR A 172 2.82 9.70 11.24
N ASN A 173 2.93 11.03 11.27
CA ASN A 173 1.83 11.94 11.57
C ASN A 173 0.75 11.98 10.49
N PHE A 174 1.09 11.60 9.25
CA PHE A 174 0.12 11.41 8.18
C PHE A 174 -0.59 10.05 8.29
N LEU A 175 0.14 8.97 8.61
CA LEU A 175 -0.47 7.64 8.70
C LEU A 175 -1.40 7.50 9.90
N VAL A 176 -0.90 7.83 11.08
CA VAL A 176 -1.60 7.63 12.35
C VAL A 176 -1.39 8.83 13.25
N ARG A 177 -2.32 9.01 14.16
CA ARG A 177 -2.17 9.94 15.27
C ARG A 177 -2.25 9.16 16.57
N ASP A 178 -1.18 9.21 17.35
CA ASP A 178 -1.12 8.58 18.66
C ASP A 178 -2.18 9.17 19.61
N ALA A 179 -2.87 8.31 20.35
CA ALA A 179 -3.89 8.71 21.31
C ALA A 179 -3.33 9.62 22.44
N PHE A 180 -2.04 9.51 22.77
CA PHE A 180 -1.40 10.41 23.71
C PHE A 180 -1.15 11.79 23.11
N MET A 181 -0.72 11.85 21.85
CA MET A 181 -0.57 13.12 21.13
C MET A 181 -1.89 13.86 20.98
N GLN A 182 -3.00 13.12 20.77
CA GLN A 182 -4.35 13.71 20.73
C GLN A 182 -4.77 14.39 22.04
N ARG A 183 -4.21 13.98 23.17
CA ARG A 183 -4.45 14.62 24.49
C ARG A 183 -3.62 15.86 24.70
N VAL A 184 -2.46 15.96 24.06
CA VAL A 184 -1.52 17.10 24.21
C VAL A 184 -1.87 18.22 23.22
N VAL A 185 -2.19 17.86 21.99
CA VAL A 185 -2.61 18.80 20.93
C VAL A 185 -4.04 18.48 20.58
N SER A 186 -4.96 19.43 20.80
CA SER A 186 -6.37 19.22 20.46
C SER A 186 -6.55 19.02 18.94
N GLY A 187 -7.55 18.22 18.55
CA GLY A 187 -7.83 17.93 17.13
C GLY A 187 -8.04 19.19 16.28
N ASP A 188 -8.63 20.22 16.88
CA ASP A 188 -8.92 21.51 16.22
C ASP A 188 -7.68 22.36 15.90
N GLN A 189 -6.53 22.00 16.48
CA GLN A 189 -5.23 22.67 16.23
C GLN A 189 -4.31 21.85 15.31
N GLU A 190 -4.73 20.67 14.90
CA GLU A 190 -3.93 19.79 14.04
C GLU A 190 -4.40 19.92 12.59
N PRO A 191 -3.54 20.46 11.71
CA PRO A 191 -3.91 20.64 10.30
C PRO A 191 -4.01 19.34 9.52
N ILE A 192 -3.55 18.21 10.06
CA ILE A 192 -3.51 16.93 9.34
C ILE A 192 -4.56 15.97 9.86
N THR A 193 -5.48 15.54 9.00
CA THR A 193 -6.32 14.37 9.22
C THR A 193 -5.51 13.14 8.85
N PRO A 194 -5.24 12.20 9.77
CA PRO A 194 -4.42 11.03 9.46
C PRO A 194 -5.11 10.07 8.49
N PHE A 195 -4.32 9.37 7.69
CA PHE A 195 -4.79 8.41 6.69
C PHE A 195 -5.72 7.34 7.29
N ILE A 196 -5.40 6.86 8.50
CA ILE A 196 -6.23 5.88 9.22
C ILE A 196 -7.68 6.33 9.43
N ALA A 197 -7.91 7.64 9.56
CA ALA A 197 -9.26 8.18 9.72
C ALA A 197 -10.06 8.20 8.40
N ARG A 198 -9.39 8.05 7.26
CA ARG A 198 -9.99 8.08 5.92
C ARG A 198 -9.94 6.76 5.17
N VAL A 199 -9.13 5.81 5.61
CA VAL A 199 -8.90 4.55 4.87
C VAL A 199 -10.18 3.76 4.60
N ARG A 200 -11.12 3.75 5.55
CA ARG A 200 -12.42 3.10 5.35
C ARG A 200 -13.28 3.84 4.33
N ASP A 201 -13.32 5.16 4.41
CA ASP A 201 -14.03 6.00 3.44
C ASP A 201 -13.47 5.86 2.02
N LEU A 202 -12.15 5.76 1.88
CA LEU A 202 -11.49 5.51 0.60
C LEU A 202 -11.95 4.18 -0.02
N TYR A 203 -12.09 3.14 0.79
CA TYR A 203 -12.63 1.87 0.29
C TYR A 203 -14.14 1.92 0.05
N GLU A 204 -14.93 2.35 1.02
CA GLU A 204 -16.40 2.25 0.96
C GLU A 204 -17.05 3.23 0.00
N LYS A 205 -16.47 4.43 -0.18
CA LYS A 205 -17.05 5.51 -1.00
C LYS A 205 -16.36 5.69 -2.35
N VAL A 206 -15.04 5.36 -2.42
CA VAL A 206 -14.23 5.58 -3.63
C VAL A 206 -13.86 4.24 -4.29
N GLY A 207 -13.91 3.13 -3.54
CA GLY A 207 -13.57 1.80 -4.07
C GLY A 207 -12.07 1.48 -4.04
N ILE A 208 -11.26 2.27 -3.33
CA ILE A 208 -9.81 2.09 -3.28
C ILE A 208 -9.44 1.19 -2.10
N SER A 209 -8.91 0.02 -2.38
CA SER A 209 -8.37 -0.90 -1.39
C SER A 209 -7.01 -0.43 -0.87
N THR A 210 -6.59 -0.92 0.29
CA THR A 210 -5.27 -0.59 0.86
C THR A 210 -4.60 -1.85 1.38
N ILE A 211 -3.36 -2.10 0.95
CA ILE A 211 -2.46 -3.06 1.59
C ILE A 211 -1.43 -2.27 2.40
N LEU A 212 -1.47 -2.40 3.71
CA LEU A 212 -0.61 -1.67 4.63
C LEU A 212 0.30 -2.64 5.38
N VAL A 213 1.60 -2.37 5.32
CA VAL A 213 2.60 -3.05 6.14
C VAL A 213 2.86 -2.22 7.40
N ALA A 214 2.69 -2.83 8.57
CA ALA A 214 2.98 -2.20 9.85
C ALA A 214 3.93 -3.06 10.70
N GLY A 215 4.91 -2.39 11.32
CA GLY A 215 5.91 -3.06 12.15
C GLY A 215 5.49 -3.18 13.61
N SER A 216 5.02 -2.10 14.19
CA SER A 216 4.81 -1.99 15.64
C SER A 216 3.52 -1.30 16.04
N SER A 217 2.83 -0.65 15.12
CA SER A 217 1.61 0.09 15.45
C SER A 217 0.38 -0.83 15.43
N GLY A 218 -0.26 -0.97 16.61
CA GLY A 218 -1.59 -1.60 16.72
C GLY A 218 -2.75 -0.72 16.26
N ALA A 219 -2.46 0.52 15.86
CA ALA A 219 -3.47 1.51 15.51
C ALA A 219 -4.36 1.08 14.33
N PHE A 220 -3.83 0.26 13.41
CA PHE A 220 -4.54 -0.15 12.21
C PHE A 220 -5.49 -1.35 12.40
N PHE A 221 -5.42 -2.07 13.51
CA PHE A 221 -6.23 -3.29 13.71
C PHE A 221 -7.74 -3.04 13.62
N HIS A 222 -8.22 -1.89 14.05
CA HIS A 222 -9.65 -1.58 14.08
C HIS A 222 -10.23 -1.16 12.72
N VAL A 223 -9.38 -0.88 11.72
CA VAL A 223 -9.80 -0.49 10.36
C VAL A 223 -9.55 -1.58 9.32
N ALA A 224 -8.80 -2.63 9.68
CA ALA A 224 -8.45 -3.73 8.78
C ALA A 224 -9.61 -4.73 8.64
N ASP A 225 -9.81 -5.24 7.42
CA ASP A 225 -10.71 -6.35 7.11
C ASP A 225 -9.99 -7.69 7.21
N THR A 226 -8.67 -7.70 6.93
CA THR A 226 -7.84 -8.91 6.86
C THR A 226 -6.46 -8.63 7.44
#